data_b3dfc1b5ebe85a35738e41d003fcb1ce
#
_entry.id   b3dfc1b5ebe85a35738e41d003fcb1ce
#
_cell.length_a   1.000
_cell.length_b   1.000
_cell.length_c   1.000
_cell.angle_alpha   90.00
_cell.angle_beta   90.00
_cell.angle_gamma   90.00
#
_symmetry.space_group_name_H-M   'P 1'
#
loop_
_entity.id
_entity.type
_entity.pdbx_description
1 polymer ?
#
loop_
_entity_poly.entity_id
_entity_poly.type
_entity_poly.pdbx_seq_one_letter_code
_entity_poly.pdbx_strand_id
1 'polypeptide(L)'
;MRQFVIRYLCVSFLAMFVAATASAQKPRLTFTPSDDQVVINVDDQTIASYVYHDKLINRPYFAHIKSPDGMQVTRNHPPQKGDRDDHATMHPGIWLAFGDLGGADFWRNKAQIKHVKFIQPPSSERNMGSFIQLKRYLRPDNSVVCDEEFRFAIRADENAYLFILESIFSSENEFYFGDQEEMGLGIRVATSISEIGGGQLIDSAGRKGAKMIWSNSADWCDYSGEVDGKKAGMTIMCHPTNFRESWFHSRNYGLAAANAFGRAAMKKGEASKVIVKPGETLRLRYAVWVHSDVNVESIKSAYKRFANLRGK
;
A
#
# COMPACT_ATOMS: atom_id res chain seq x y z
N MET A 1 25.38 90.43 -10.85
CA MET A 1 25.18 89.25 -10.00
C MET A 1 24.33 88.23 -10.74
N ARG A 2 24.94 87.12 -11.26
CA ARG A 2 24.23 86.06 -11.95
C ARG A 2 24.09 84.90 -10.95
N GLN A 3 22.84 84.48 -10.66
CA GLN A 3 22.53 83.31 -9.85
C GLN A 3 22.55 82.05 -10.72
N PHE A 4 23.38 81.07 -10.38
CA PHE A 4 23.36 79.73 -10.93
C PHE A 4 22.37 78.89 -10.17
N VAL A 5 21.35 78.33 -10.87
CA VAL A 5 20.42 77.33 -10.33
C VAL A 5 20.90 75.98 -10.77
N ILE A 6 21.35 75.17 -9.81
CA ILE A 6 21.72 73.76 -10.01
C ILE A 6 20.45 72.91 -9.88
N ARG A 7 20.03 72.25 -10.98
CA ARG A 7 18.94 71.23 -10.96
C ARG A 7 19.56 69.86 -10.69
N TYR A 8 19.19 69.27 -9.54
CA TYR A 8 19.49 67.86 -9.24
C TYR A 8 18.48 66.99 -9.98
N LEU A 9 18.98 66.09 -10.87
CA LEU A 9 18.20 65.03 -11.54
C LEU A 9 18.24 63.78 -10.61
N CYS A 10 17.13 63.48 -9.90
CA CYS A 10 16.97 62.22 -9.20
C CYS A 10 16.65 61.12 -10.20
N VAL A 11 17.60 60.24 -10.48
CA VAL A 11 17.39 59.01 -11.26
C VAL A 11 16.94 57.90 -10.26
N SER A 12 15.65 57.59 -10.25
CA SER A 12 15.11 56.49 -9.47
C SER A 12 15.36 55.17 -10.19
N PHE A 13 16.28 54.35 -9.67
CA PHE A 13 16.49 52.97 -10.11
C PHE A 13 15.35 52.10 -9.55
N LEU A 14 14.41 51.74 -10.43
CA LEU A 14 13.37 50.73 -10.08
C LEU A 14 13.97 49.34 -10.29
N ALA A 15 14.43 48.69 -9.20
CA ALA A 15 14.89 47.31 -9.25
C ALA A 15 13.67 46.40 -9.41
N MET A 16 13.44 45.86 -10.60
CA MET A 16 12.48 44.77 -10.82
C MET A 16 13.03 43.50 -10.21
N PHE A 17 12.48 43.09 -9.08
CA PHE A 17 12.64 41.74 -8.51
C PHE A 17 11.84 40.80 -9.43
N VAL A 18 12.48 40.07 -10.31
CA VAL A 18 11.91 38.91 -11.01
C VAL A 18 11.95 37.77 -9.98
N ALA A 19 10.83 37.53 -9.32
CA ALA A 19 10.65 36.32 -8.51
C ALA A 19 10.63 35.12 -9.48
N ALA A 20 11.74 34.43 -9.61
CA ALA A 20 11.79 33.14 -10.28
C ALA A 20 10.92 32.17 -9.44
N THR A 21 9.73 31.83 -9.93
CA THR A 21 8.95 30.71 -9.41
C THR A 21 9.73 29.45 -9.72
N ALA A 22 10.49 28.95 -8.74
CA ALA A 22 11.08 27.62 -8.83
C ALA A 22 9.92 26.64 -8.97
N SER A 23 9.76 26.06 -10.17
CA SER A 23 8.88 24.91 -10.36
C SER A 23 9.46 23.80 -9.49
N ALA A 24 8.73 23.37 -8.44
CA ALA A 24 9.15 22.28 -7.61
C ALA A 24 9.43 21.06 -8.49
N GLN A 25 10.66 20.59 -8.48
CA GLN A 25 11.07 19.44 -9.27
C GLN A 25 10.32 18.23 -8.70
N LYS A 26 9.62 17.47 -9.56
CA LYS A 26 8.92 16.26 -9.12
C LYS A 26 9.90 15.27 -8.48
N PRO A 27 9.51 14.58 -7.40
CA PRO A 27 10.33 13.57 -6.76
C PRO A 27 10.85 12.54 -7.76
N ARG A 28 12.09 12.10 -7.64
CA ARG A 28 12.69 11.07 -8.50
C ARG A 28 12.62 9.71 -7.81
N LEU A 29 11.90 8.78 -8.41
CA LEU A 29 11.77 7.43 -7.93
C LEU A 29 12.82 6.53 -8.57
N THR A 30 13.46 5.64 -7.76
CA THR A 30 14.42 4.64 -8.22
C THR A 30 14.17 3.29 -7.54
N PHE A 31 14.45 2.20 -8.25
CA PHE A 31 14.48 0.84 -7.73
C PHE A 31 15.91 0.31 -7.69
N THR A 32 16.26 -0.34 -6.58
CA THR A 32 17.54 -1.04 -6.42
C THR A 32 17.24 -2.51 -6.12
N PRO A 33 17.22 -3.40 -7.14
CA PRO A 33 16.98 -4.82 -6.94
C PRO A 33 18.22 -5.54 -6.38
N SER A 34 17.99 -6.58 -5.58
CA SER A 34 18.95 -7.59 -5.13
C SER A 34 18.35 -8.99 -5.32
N ASP A 35 18.99 -10.05 -4.81
CA ASP A 35 18.48 -11.43 -4.93
C ASP A 35 17.26 -11.75 -4.07
N ASP A 36 16.96 -10.92 -3.08
CA ASP A 36 15.92 -11.13 -2.08
C ASP A 36 14.87 -10.00 -2.00
N GLN A 37 15.21 -8.80 -2.51
CA GLN A 37 14.33 -7.64 -2.40
C GLN A 37 14.55 -6.59 -3.50
N VAL A 38 13.58 -5.69 -3.62
CA VAL A 38 13.70 -4.44 -4.37
C VAL A 38 13.58 -3.29 -3.39
N VAL A 39 14.66 -2.53 -3.19
CA VAL A 39 14.63 -1.30 -2.41
C VAL A 39 14.04 -0.18 -3.26
N ILE A 40 13.09 0.56 -2.70
CA ILE A 40 12.39 1.67 -3.36
C ILE A 40 12.85 2.97 -2.72
N ASN A 41 13.42 3.85 -3.55
CA ASN A 41 13.89 5.15 -3.10
C ASN A 41 13.13 6.28 -3.80
N VAL A 42 12.92 7.37 -3.09
CA VAL A 42 12.47 8.66 -3.64
C VAL A 42 13.54 9.69 -3.29
N ASP A 43 14.12 10.28 -4.34
CA ASP A 43 15.33 11.09 -4.23
C ASP A 43 16.43 10.29 -3.50
N ASP A 44 16.99 10.78 -2.41
CA ASP A 44 18.02 10.11 -1.62
C ASP A 44 17.48 9.31 -0.44
N GLN A 45 16.13 9.17 -0.33
CA GLN A 45 15.49 8.49 0.78
C GLN A 45 14.96 7.12 0.38
N THR A 46 15.36 6.07 1.12
CA THR A 46 14.68 4.77 1.06
C THR A 46 13.30 4.90 1.72
N ILE A 47 12.25 4.59 0.94
CA ILE A 47 10.86 4.72 1.38
C ILE A 47 10.16 3.38 1.60
N ALA A 48 10.68 2.28 1.03
CA ALA A 48 10.15 0.93 1.22
C ALA A 48 11.15 -0.13 0.74
N SER A 49 10.96 -1.37 1.23
CA SER A 49 11.57 -2.58 0.67
C SER A 49 10.47 -3.55 0.25
N TYR A 50 10.48 -3.99 -1.00
CA TYR A 50 9.68 -5.13 -1.47
C TYR A 50 10.51 -6.40 -1.32
N VAL A 51 10.26 -7.18 -0.29
CA VAL A 51 10.95 -8.44 0.01
C VAL A 51 10.20 -9.58 -0.67
N TYR A 52 10.90 -10.39 -1.48
CA TYR A 52 10.30 -11.53 -2.17
C TYR A 52 10.99 -12.86 -1.87
N HIS A 53 12.11 -12.83 -1.15
CA HIS A 53 12.72 -14.00 -0.49
C HIS A 53 13.01 -13.65 0.97
N ASP A 54 12.42 -14.39 1.89
CA ASP A 54 12.64 -14.24 3.33
C ASP A 54 12.79 -15.62 3.97
N LYS A 55 13.62 -15.72 5.02
CA LYS A 55 13.88 -16.99 5.71
C LYS A 55 12.74 -17.43 6.64
N LEU A 56 11.94 -16.48 7.11
CA LEU A 56 10.89 -16.70 8.11
C LEU A 56 9.49 -16.50 7.55
N ILE A 57 9.35 -15.70 6.48
CA ILE A 57 8.07 -15.36 5.88
C ILE A 57 7.97 -15.99 4.50
N ASN A 58 7.05 -16.92 4.36
CA ASN A 58 6.86 -17.74 3.17
C ASN A 58 6.09 -17.03 2.04
N ARG A 59 6.12 -15.68 1.99
CA ARG A 59 5.43 -14.88 0.96
C ARG A 59 6.09 -13.53 0.76
N PRO A 60 5.95 -12.91 -0.42
CA PRO A 60 6.38 -11.53 -0.66
C PRO A 60 5.58 -10.50 0.14
N TYR A 61 6.23 -9.39 0.49
CA TYR A 61 5.64 -8.29 1.24
C TYR A 61 6.42 -6.98 1.07
N PHE A 62 5.80 -5.85 1.41
CA PHE A 62 6.51 -4.57 1.57
C PHE A 62 6.71 -4.28 3.06
N ALA A 63 7.90 -3.83 3.42
CA ALA A 63 8.26 -3.42 4.77
C ALA A 63 8.98 -2.07 4.78
N HIS A 64 9.19 -1.54 5.99
CA HIS A 64 9.94 -0.29 6.23
C HIS A 64 9.41 0.90 5.44
N ILE A 65 8.07 0.98 5.32
CA ILE A 65 7.44 2.02 4.51
C ILE A 65 7.45 3.34 5.27
N LYS A 66 7.91 4.39 4.57
CA LYS A 66 7.95 5.75 5.09
C LYS A 66 7.01 6.66 4.33
N SER A 67 6.43 7.63 5.04
CA SER A 67 5.71 8.75 4.44
C SER A 67 6.67 9.71 3.72
N PRO A 68 6.15 10.64 2.90
CA PRO A 68 6.99 11.68 2.28
C PRO A 68 7.85 12.48 3.26
N ASP A 69 7.35 12.73 4.48
CA ASP A 69 8.10 13.40 5.55
C ASP A 69 9.13 12.51 6.27
N GLY A 70 9.33 11.28 5.77
CA GLY A 70 10.32 10.34 6.30
C GLY A 70 9.87 9.54 7.50
N MET A 71 8.61 9.68 7.95
CA MET A 71 8.08 8.95 9.11
C MET A 71 7.75 7.51 8.72
N GLN A 72 8.26 6.53 9.48
CA GLN A 72 7.92 5.13 9.23
C GLN A 72 6.47 4.86 9.61
N VAL A 73 5.65 4.50 8.62
CA VAL A 73 4.21 4.29 8.79
C VAL A 73 3.84 2.82 9.02
N THR A 74 4.72 1.89 8.68
CA THR A 74 4.55 0.47 9.03
C THR A 74 5.24 0.14 10.35
N ARG A 75 4.73 -0.86 11.08
CA ARG A 75 5.46 -1.43 12.20
C ARG A 75 6.87 -1.86 11.74
N ASN A 76 7.87 -1.76 12.62
CA ASN A 76 9.19 -2.29 12.31
C ASN A 76 9.11 -3.79 12.02
N HIS A 77 9.90 -4.24 11.06
CA HIS A 77 10.02 -5.65 10.73
C HIS A 77 11.50 -6.08 10.63
N PRO A 78 11.96 -6.98 11.52
CA PRO A 78 11.24 -7.52 12.69
C PRO A 78 10.86 -6.44 13.71
N PRO A 79 9.85 -6.69 14.57
CA PRO A 79 9.46 -5.76 15.64
C PRO A 79 10.64 -5.38 16.52
N GLN A 80 10.73 -4.11 16.90
CA GLN A 80 11.77 -3.55 17.76
C GLN A 80 11.23 -3.21 19.14
N LYS A 81 12.11 -2.81 20.05
CA LYS A 81 11.71 -2.34 21.39
C LYS A 81 10.70 -1.19 21.28
N GLY A 82 9.55 -1.36 21.92
CA GLY A 82 8.43 -0.41 21.83
C GLY A 82 7.33 -0.81 20.85
N ASP A 83 7.62 -1.72 19.91
CA ASP A 83 6.59 -2.31 19.08
C ASP A 83 5.84 -3.44 19.79
N ARG A 84 4.61 -3.66 19.38
CA ARG A 84 3.95 -4.92 19.69
C ARG A 84 4.58 -6.04 18.86
N ASP A 85 4.95 -7.13 19.49
CA ASP A 85 5.59 -8.30 18.88
C ASP A 85 4.59 -9.35 18.37
N ASP A 86 3.28 -9.13 18.59
CA ASP A 86 2.23 -10.01 18.11
C ASP A 86 2.29 -10.15 16.57
N HIS A 87 2.10 -11.38 16.09
CA HIS A 87 2.08 -11.70 14.65
C HIS A 87 3.34 -11.22 13.90
N ALA A 88 4.53 -11.31 14.53
CA ALA A 88 5.78 -10.76 14.01
C ALA A 88 6.11 -11.23 12.59
N THR A 89 5.88 -12.52 12.28
CA THR A 89 6.13 -13.11 10.95
C THR A 89 4.89 -13.10 10.04
N MET A 90 3.72 -12.73 10.54
CA MET A 90 2.48 -12.71 9.75
C MET A 90 2.10 -11.32 9.24
N HIS A 91 2.53 -10.25 9.94
CA HIS A 91 2.14 -8.87 9.62
C HIS A 91 3.36 -7.97 9.41
N PRO A 92 4.12 -8.13 8.30
CA PRO A 92 5.42 -7.45 8.12
C PRO A 92 5.31 -6.00 7.63
N GLY A 93 4.15 -5.58 7.09
CA GLY A 93 3.97 -4.24 6.53
C GLY A 93 2.76 -4.19 5.59
N ILE A 94 2.93 -4.35 4.26
CA ILE A 94 1.85 -4.56 3.29
C ILE A 94 2.04 -5.93 2.66
N TRP A 95 0.99 -6.74 2.61
CA TRP A 95 1.03 -8.07 1.97
C TRP A 95 -0.33 -8.45 1.39
N LEU A 96 -0.30 -9.34 0.38
CA LEU A 96 -1.48 -10.02 -0.13
C LEU A 96 -1.36 -11.51 0.20
N ALA A 97 -2.33 -12.05 0.92
CA ALA A 97 -2.37 -13.46 1.27
C ALA A 97 -3.79 -13.94 1.59
N PHE A 98 -3.94 -15.27 1.69
CA PHE A 98 -5.24 -15.91 1.87
C PHE A 98 -5.12 -17.04 2.90
N GLY A 99 -5.98 -17.02 3.93
CA GLY A 99 -6.04 -18.06 4.96
C GLY A 99 -6.63 -19.38 4.45
N ASP A 100 -7.33 -19.35 3.30
CA ASP A 100 -7.78 -20.54 2.58
C ASP A 100 -7.76 -20.27 1.07
N LEU A 101 -6.73 -20.75 0.39
CA LEU A 101 -6.62 -20.77 -1.07
C LEU A 101 -6.29 -22.19 -1.51
N GLY A 102 -7.27 -22.85 -2.14
CA GLY A 102 -7.15 -24.24 -2.55
C GLY A 102 -6.89 -25.20 -1.37
N GLY A 103 -7.42 -24.91 -0.18
CA GLY A 103 -7.26 -25.69 1.03
C GLY A 103 -5.94 -25.41 1.80
N ALA A 104 -5.16 -24.40 1.41
CA ALA A 104 -3.89 -24.07 2.06
C ALA A 104 -3.89 -22.67 2.66
N ASP A 105 -3.18 -22.49 3.79
CA ASP A 105 -3.10 -21.26 4.56
C ASP A 105 -1.79 -20.51 4.25
N PHE A 106 -1.91 -19.52 3.38
CA PHE A 106 -0.81 -18.63 2.98
C PHE A 106 -0.69 -17.39 3.87
N TRP A 107 -1.73 -17.07 4.65
CA TRP A 107 -1.71 -15.93 5.56
C TRP A 107 -0.82 -16.20 6.77
N ARG A 108 -0.94 -17.38 7.37
CA ARG A 108 -0.20 -17.76 8.59
C ARG A 108 1.13 -18.47 8.30
N ASN A 109 1.68 -18.32 7.07
CA ASN A 109 2.93 -18.93 6.62
C ASN A 109 2.95 -20.48 6.68
N LYS A 110 1.78 -21.15 6.62
CA LYS A 110 1.71 -22.63 6.57
C LYS A 110 1.92 -23.18 5.17
N ALA A 111 1.84 -22.33 4.16
CA ALA A 111 2.08 -22.63 2.76
C ALA A 111 2.93 -21.52 2.14
N GLN A 112 3.48 -21.73 0.96
CA GLN A 112 4.48 -20.84 0.36
C GLN A 112 3.93 -20.09 -0.86
N ILE A 113 4.17 -18.77 -0.92
CA ILE A 113 4.04 -17.95 -2.13
C ILE A 113 5.45 -17.67 -2.64
N LYS A 114 5.87 -18.43 -3.66
CA LYS A 114 7.23 -18.40 -4.21
C LYS A 114 7.34 -17.33 -5.30
N HIS A 115 8.37 -16.48 -5.24
CA HIS A 115 8.84 -15.73 -6.40
C HIS A 115 9.34 -16.69 -7.47
N VAL A 116 8.84 -16.58 -8.70
CA VAL A 116 9.32 -17.38 -9.84
C VAL A 116 10.30 -16.56 -10.68
N LYS A 117 9.85 -15.38 -11.12
CA LYS A 117 10.66 -14.44 -11.92
C LYS A 117 9.98 -13.08 -12.00
N PHE A 118 10.73 -12.08 -12.38
CA PHE A 118 10.15 -10.84 -12.93
C PHE A 118 9.84 -11.04 -14.41
N ILE A 119 8.54 -10.90 -14.77
CA ILE A 119 8.10 -10.85 -16.18
C ILE A 119 8.55 -9.51 -16.79
N GLN A 120 8.38 -8.44 -16.01
CA GLN A 120 8.94 -7.12 -16.30
C GLN A 120 9.80 -6.72 -15.10
N PRO A 121 11.11 -6.55 -15.29
CA PRO A 121 12.00 -6.12 -14.21
C PRO A 121 11.61 -4.76 -13.62
N PRO A 122 11.98 -4.49 -12.36
CA PRO A 122 11.81 -3.18 -11.76
C PRO A 122 12.41 -2.07 -12.62
N SER A 123 11.58 -1.09 -12.99
CA SER A 123 11.99 0.06 -13.79
C SER A 123 11.26 1.31 -13.31
N SER A 124 11.91 2.46 -13.43
CA SER A 124 11.34 3.74 -13.02
C SER A 124 11.65 4.85 -14.02
N GLU A 125 10.71 5.77 -14.13
CA GLU A 125 10.86 6.99 -14.90
C GLU A 125 10.25 8.16 -14.10
N ARG A 126 11.06 9.19 -13.84
CA ARG A 126 10.67 10.35 -13.04
C ARG A 126 10.12 9.93 -11.67
N ASN A 127 8.86 10.24 -11.39
CA ASN A 127 8.18 9.94 -10.14
C ASN A 127 7.31 8.68 -10.20
N MET A 128 7.49 7.82 -11.20
CA MET A 128 6.76 6.58 -11.35
C MET A 128 7.71 5.39 -11.47
N GLY A 129 7.29 4.24 -10.97
CA GLY A 129 8.01 2.99 -11.13
C GLY A 129 7.06 1.80 -11.18
N SER A 130 7.49 0.70 -11.77
CA SER A 130 6.69 -0.51 -11.87
C SER A 130 7.56 -1.76 -12.09
N PHE A 131 6.97 -2.91 -11.78
CA PHE A 131 7.45 -4.22 -12.20
C PHE A 131 6.27 -5.19 -12.33
N ILE A 132 6.49 -6.31 -13.04
CA ILE A 132 5.54 -7.42 -13.10
C ILE A 132 6.29 -8.67 -12.64
N GLN A 133 5.74 -9.36 -11.64
CA GLN A 133 6.31 -10.56 -11.03
C GLN A 133 5.38 -11.75 -11.24
N LEU A 134 5.92 -12.90 -11.60
CA LEU A 134 5.24 -14.18 -11.52
C LEU A 134 5.51 -14.79 -10.15
N LYS A 135 4.43 -15.09 -9.41
CA LYS A 135 4.46 -15.81 -8.14
C LYS A 135 3.74 -17.14 -8.29
N ARG A 136 4.10 -18.13 -7.50
CA ARG A 136 3.48 -19.44 -7.47
C ARG A 136 3.06 -19.81 -6.05
N TYR A 137 1.81 -20.21 -5.91
CA TYR A 137 1.23 -20.66 -4.65
C TYR A 137 1.40 -22.17 -4.50
N LEU A 138 2.17 -22.58 -3.49
CA LEU A 138 2.52 -23.97 -3.23
C LEU A 138 1.92 -24.44 -1.91
N ARG A 139 1.27 -25.61 -1.92
CA ARG A 139 0.85 -26.31 -0.70
C ARG A 139 2.08 -26.83 0.07
N PRO A 140 1.92 -27.27 1.33
CA PRO A 140 3.03 -27.83 2.10
C PRO A 140 3.71 -29.06 1.46
N ASP A 141 3.00 -29.79 0.60
CA ASP A 141 3.53 -30.91 -0.19
C ASP A 141 4.20 -30.47 -1.53
N ASN A 142 4.37 -29.17 -1.74
CA ASN A 142 4.87 -28.53 -2.95
C ASN A 142 3.96 -28.65 -4.19
N SER A 143 2.75 -29.17 -4.06
CA SER A 143 1.80 -29.13 -5.17
C SER A 143 1.34 -27.69 -5.45
N VAL A 144 1.16 -27.38 -6.74
CA VAL A 144 0.76 -26.03 -7.18
C VAL A 144 -0.74 -25.84 -6.99
N VAL A 145 -1.13 -24.71 -6.37
CA VAL A 145 -2.52 -24.25 -6.33
C VAL A 145 -2.82 -23.40 -7.55
N CYS A 146 -2.06 -22.32 -7.73
CA CYS A 146 -2.21 -21.37 -8.82
C CYS A 146 -0.94 -20.54 -9.01
N ASP A 147 -0.86 -19.84 -10.12
CA ASP A 147 0.10 -18.78 -10.37
C ASP A 147 -0.60 -17.41 -10.22
N GLU A 148 0.18 -16.40 -9.83
CA GLU A 148 -0.22 -15.02 -9.73
C GLU A 148 0.71 -14.15 -10.58
N GLU A 149 0.16 -13.47 -11.58
CA GLU A 149 0.83 -12.33 -12.19
C GLU A 149 0.57 -11.10 -11.32
N PHE A 150 1.59 -10.69 -10.58
CA PHE A 150 1.54 -9.52 -9.70
C PHE A 150 2.12 -8.32 -10.42
N ARG A 151 1.27 -7.32 -10.66
CA ARG A 151 1.63 -6.03 -11.26
C ARG A 151 1.69 -4.99 -10.17
N PHE A 152 2.87 -4.46 -9.96
CA PHE A 152 3.10 -3.37 -9.03
C PHE A 152 3.42 -2.10 -9.80
N ALA A 153 2.79 -0.99 -9.38
CA ALA A 153 3.19 0.34 -9.79
C ALA A 153 3.19 1.28 -8.58
N ILE A 154 4.10 2.23 -8.59
CA ILE A 154 4.16 3.29 -7.58
C ILE A 154 4.26 4.64 -8.27
N ARG A 155 3.57 5.62 -7.70
CA ARG A 155 3.72 7.03 -8.03
C ARG A 155 4.09 7.80 -6.77
N ALA A 156 5.19 8.54 -6.83
CA ALA A 156 5.63 9.44 -5.79
C ALA A 156 5.17 10.87 -6.11
N ASP A 157 4.32 11.42 -5.26
CA ASP A 157 3.94 12.83 -5.25
C ASP A 157 4.52 13.50 -3.99
N GLU A 158 4.51 14.83 -3.91
CA GLU A 158 5.14 15.60 -2.84
C GLU A 158 4.66 15.19 -1.43
N ASN A 159 3.35 14.97 -1.25
CA ASN A 159 2.73 14.69 0.05
C ASN A 159 2.21 13.25 0.18
N ALA A 160 2.41 12.39 -0.82
CA ALA A 160 1.94 11.02 -0.76
C ALA A 160 2.58 10.11 -1.81
N TYR A 161 2.64 8.82 -1.49
CA TYR A 161 3.03 7.75 -2.40
C TYR A 161 1.83 6.83 -2.65
N LEU A 162 1.49 6.59 -3.91
CA LEU A 162 0.42 5.67 -4.30
C LEU A 162 1.03 4.35 -4.77
N PHE A 163 0.91 3.31 -3.96
CA PHE A 163 1.26 1.93 -4.27
C PHE A 163 0.04 1.27 -4.92
N ILE A 164 0.13 0.86 -6.17
CA ILE A 164 -0.94 0.17 -6.90
C ILE A 164 -0.56 -1.29 -7.02
N LEU A 165 -1.43 -2.17 -6.54
CA LEU A 165 -1.24 -3.61 -6.51
C LEU A 165 -2.37 -4.28 -7.30
N GLU A 166 -2.00 -4.97 -8.37
CA GLU A 166 -2.93 -5.72 -9.18
C GLU A 166 -2.44 -7.17 -9.27
N SER A 167 -3.32 -8.10 -8.98
CA SER A 167 -3.04 -9.54 -8.96
C SER A 167 -4.00 -10.27 -9.87
N ILE A 168 -3.48 -11.09 -10.78
CA ILE A 168 -4.24 -11.92 -11.71
C ILE A 168 -3.88 -13.38 -11.43
N PHE A 169 -4.84 -14.12 -10.92
CA PHE A 169 -4.68 -15.54 -10.53
C PHE A 169 -5.19 -16.45 -11.63
N SER A 170 -4.41 -17.49 -11.97
CA SER A 170 -4.76 -18.51 -12.95
C SER A 170 -4.13 -19.85 -12.62
N SER A 171 -4.68 -20.94 -13.16
CA SER A 171 -4.12 -22.28 -13.05
C SER A 171 -4.60 -23.15 -14.21
N GLU A 172 -3.84 -24.20 -14.53
CA GLU A 172 -4.28 -25.27 -15.45
C GLU A 172 -5.35 -26.18 -14.81
N ASN A 173 -5.45 -26.16 -13.47
CA ASN A 173 -6.43 -26.90 -12.71
C ASN A 173 -7.42 -25.96 -12.01
N GLU A 174 -8.63 -26.45 -11.73
CA GLU A 174 -9.57 -25.71 -10.89
C GLU A 174 -8.98 -25.48 -9.49
N PHE A 175 -9.14 -24.26 -8.99
CA PHE A 175 -8.81 -23.90 -7.62
C PHE A 175 -9.87 -22.96 -7.05
N TYR A 176 -9.79 -22.66 -5.75
CA TYR A 176 -10.77 -21.78 -5.12
C TYR A 176 -10.17 -20.92 -4.04
N PHE A 177 -10.79 -19.77 -3.79
CA PHE A 177 -10.64 -18.98 -2.59
C PHE A 177 -11.77 -19.35 -1.63
N GLY A 178 -11.43 -19.79 -0.42
CA GLY A 178 -12.38 -20.18 0.62
C GLY A 178 -12.90 -18.99 1.43
N ASP A 179 -13.35 -19.29 2.65
CA ASP A 179 -14.00 -18.31 3.54
C ASP A 179 -13.26 -18.22 4.87
N GLN A 180 -12.41 -17.23 5.01
CA GLN A 180 -11.65 -16.95 6.21
C GLN A 180 -11.66 -15.45 6.52
N GLU A 181 -11.49 -15.08 7.79
CA GLU A 181 -11.37 -13.67 8.20
C GLU A 181 -10.09 -13.03 7.68
N GLU A 182 -9.03 -13.82 7.61
CA GLU A 182 -7.68 -13.39 7.23
C GLU A 182 -7.39 -13.73 5.77
N MET A 183 -7.91 -12.88 4.87
CA MET A 183 -7.74 -13.00 3.41
C MET A 183 -7.65 -11.62 2.77
N GLY A 184 -6.93 -11.51 1.66
CA GLY A 184 -6.84 -10.32 0.84
C GLY A 184 -5.62 -9.44 1.13
N LEU A 185 -5.74 -8.13 0.90
CA LEU A 185 -4.66 -7.17 1.10
C LEU A 185 -4.63 -6.69 2.54
N GLY A 186 -3.55 -6.97 3.26
CA GLY A 186 -3.32 -6.53 4.63
C GLY A 186 -2.28 -5.42 4.76
N ILE A 187 -2.47 -4.55 5.74
CA ILE A 187 -1.46 -3.59 6.22
C ILE A 187 -1.26 -3.75 7.72
N ARG A 188 -0.05 -3.52 8.18
CA ARG A 188 0.28 -3.37 9.59
C ARG A 188 0.96 -2.02 9.80
N VAL A 189 0.23 -1.08 10.39
CA VAL A 189 0.77 0.26 10.66
C VAL A 189 1.70 0.27 11.87
N ALA A 190 2.52 1.31 11.98
CA ALA A 190 3.37 1.57 13.14
C ALA A 190 2.54 1.62 14.43
N THR A 191 3.15 1.23 15.55
CA THR A 191 2.45 1.17 16.84
C THR A 191 1.83 2.52 17.22
N SER A 192 2.55 3.63 16.98
CA SER A 192 2.08 5.00 17.21
C SER A 192 0.88 5.42 16.35
N ILE A 193 0.74 4.87 15.14
CA ILE A 193 -0.38 5.15 14.23
C ILE A 193 -1.62 4.29 14.59
N SER A 194 -1.43 3.17 15.29
CA SER A 194 -2.54 2.31 15.71
C SER A 194 -3.46 2.99 16.73
N GLU A 195 -4.70 2.53 16.87
CA GLU A 195 -5.62 3.12 17.86
C GLU A 195 -5.09 3.00 19.30
N ILE A 196 -4.43 1.89 19.63
CA ILE A 196 -3.82 1.74 20.96
C ILE A 196 -2.60 2.65 21.17
N GLY A 197 -2.00 3.16 20.09
CA GLY A 197 -0.92 4.14 20.10
C GLY A 197 -1.42 5.59 20.02
N GLY A 198 -2.74 5.80 20.01
CA GLY A 198 -3.34 7.14 19.94
C GLY A 198 -3.74 7.59 18.52
N GLY A 199 -3.52 6.74 17.50
CA GLY A 199 -3.97 6.99 16.14
C GLY A 199 -5.47 6.73 15.94
N GLN A 200 -5.93 6.87 14.71
CA GLN A 200 -7.32 6.71 14.31
C GLN A 200 -7.46 5.79 13.10
N LEU A 201 -8.47 4.93 13.12
CA LEU A 201 -8.94 4.19 11.95
C LEU A 201 -10.28 4.77 11.50
N ILE A 202 -10.39 5.14 10.22
CA ILE A 202 -11.63 5.64 9.60
C ILE A 202 -11.87 4.95 8.26
N ASP A 203 -13.13 4.92 7.77
CA ASP A 203 -13.43 4.39 6.45
C ASP A 203 -14.28 5.36 5.60
N SER A 204 -14.51 4.98 4.33
CA SER A 204 -15.24 5.80 3.36
C SER A 204 -16.71 6.05 3.73
N ALA A 205 -17.30 5.24 4.60
CA ALA A 205 -18.66 5.42 5.12
C ALA A 205 -18.70 6.28 6.38
N GLY A 206 -17.56 6.81 6.84
CA GLY A 206 -17.45 7.69 8.01
C GLY A 206 -17.43 6.93 9.34
N ARG A 207 -17.32 5.59 9.34
CA ARG A 207 -17.16 4.82 10.57
C ARG A 207 -15.77 5.05 11.14
N LYS A 208 -15.66 5.05 12.47
CA LYS A 208 -14.42 5.27 13.22
C LYS A 208 -14.16 4.14 14.18
N GLY A 209 -12.89 3.71 14.23
CA GLY A 209 -12.41 2.66 15.13
C GLY A 209 -12.54 1.26 14.57
N ALA A 210 -11.57 0.42 14.89
CA ALA A 210 -11.45 -0.95 14.37
C ALA A 210 -12.69 -1.80 14.64
N LYS A 211 -13.33 -1.64 15.80
CA LYS A 211 -14.55 -2.37 16.17
C LYS A 211 -15.73 -2.02 15.26
N MET A 212 -15.89 -0.75 14.87
CA MET A 212 -16.98 -0.29 14.03
C MET A 212 -16.76 -0.59 12.54
N ILE A 213 -15.50 -0.69 12.14
CA ILE A 213 -15.10 -0.95 10.76
C ILE A 213 -15.05 -2.44 10.47
N TRP A 214 -14.69 -3.25 11.49
CA TRP A 214 -14.62 -4.71 11.33
C TRP A 214 -15.89 -5.28 10.71
N SER A 215 -15.71 -6.16 9.70
CA SER A 215 -16.81 -6.82 9.00
C SER A 215 -17.67 -5.90 8.11
N ASN A 216 -17.41 -4.60 8.01
CA ASN A 216 -18.16 -3.71 7.14
C ASN A 216 -17.39 -3.43 5.84
N SER A 217 -18.12 -3.31 4.73
CA SER A 217 -17.54 -2.93 3.45
C SER A 217 -17.34 -1.42 3.35
N ALA A 218 -16.30 -1.03 2.63
CA ALA A 218 -15.98 0.34 2.33
C ALA A 218 -15.09 0.43 1.08
N ASP A 219 -15.10 1.57 0.43
CA ASP A 219 -14.23 1.86 -0.71
C ASP A 219 -12.77 1.97 -0.30
N TRP A 220 -12.53 2.53 0.88
CA TRP A 220 -11.22 2.69 1.48
C TRP A 220 -11.30 2.68 3.00
N CYS A 221 -10.16 2.38 3.63
CA CYS A 221 -9.97 2.39 5.07
C CYS A 221 -8.59 2.99 5.38
N ASP A 222 -8.56 4.00 6.25
CA ASP A 222 -7.38 4.79 6.58
C ASP A 222 -6.98 4.63 8.04
N TYR A 223 -5.72 4.26 8.25
CA TYR A 223 -5.03 4.36 9.53
C TYR A 223 -4.11 5.58 9.51
N SER A 224 -4.34 6.54 10.40
CA SER A 224 -3.49 7.72 10.55
C SER A 224 -3.29 8.09 12.01
N GLY A 225 -2.15 8.69 12.29
CA GLY A 225 -1.75 9.10 13.63
C GLY A 225 -0.50 9.95 13.61
N GLU A 226 0.05 10.17 14.79
CA GLU A 226 1.27 10.96 14.98
C GLU A 226 2.48 10.05 15.16
N VAL A 227 3.54 10.32 14.41
CA VAL A 227 4.85 9.68 14.52
C VAL A 227 5.87 10.78 14.69
N ASP A 228 6.59 10.80 15.82
CA ASP A 228 7.62 11.81 16.14
C ASP A 228 7.14 13.26 15.93
N GLY A 229 5.91 13.56 16.35
CA GLY A 229 5.31 14.90 16.26
C GLY A 229 4.77 15.27 14.87
N LYS A 230 4.78 14.36 13.90
CA LYS A 230 4.23 14.58 12.55
C LYS A 230 3.11 13.59 12.25
N LYS A 231 2.08 14.06 11.57
CA LYS A 231 0.99 13.19 11.14
C LYS A 231 1.35 12.42 9.89
N ALA A 232 1.07 11.13 9.90
CA ALA A 232 1.27 10.24 8.76
C ALA A 232 0.24 9.11 8.80
N GLY A 233 0.06 8.43 7.65
CA GLY A 233 -0.91 7.34 7.59
C GLY A 233 -0.81 6.49 6.33
N MET A 234 -1.65 5.45 6.32
CA MET A 234 -1.80 4.52 5.22
C MET A 234 -3.28 4.23 4.97
N THR A 235 -3.72 4.46 3.74
CA THR A 235 -5.08 4.16 3.28
C THR A 235 -5.07 2.94 2.37
N ILE A 236 -5.78 1.85 2.72
CA ILE A 236 -6.14 0.79 1.76
C ILE A 236 -7.29 1.29 0.91
N MET A 237 -7.18 1.14 -0.41
CA MET A 237 -8.22 1.47 -1.38
C MET A 237 -8.60 0.23 -2.19
N CYS A 238 -9.90 -0.07 -2.28
CA CYS A 238 -10.45 -1.17 -3.05
C CYS A 238 -10.93 -0.67 -4.42
N HIS A 239 -10.45 -1.29 -5.51
CA HIS A 239 -10.88 -0.84 -6.84
C HIS A 239 -12.32 -1.33 -7.13
N PRO A 240 -13.22 -0.48 -7.69
CA PRO A 240 -14.63 -0.86 -7.91
C PRO A 240 -14.83 -1.97 -8.95
N THR A 241 -13.79 -2.31 -9.73
CA THR A 241 -13.83 -3.45 -10.68
C THR A 241 -13.44 -4.78 -10.06
N ASN A 242 -13.14 -4.86 -8.76
CA ASN A 242 -12.99 -6.13 -8.08
C ASN A 242 -14.31 -6.91 -8.17
N PHE A 243 -14.23 -8.24 -8.22
CA PHE A 243 -15.40 -9.11 -8.41
C PHE A 243 -16.48 -8.95 -7.34
N ARG A 244 -16.10 -8.37 -6.19
CA ARG A 244 -16.95 -8.07 -5.03
C ARG A 244 -16.34 -6.94 -4.20
N GLU A 245 -17.17 -6.23 -3.44
CA GLU A 245 -16.72 -5.33 -2.38
C GLU A 245 -15.86 -6.08 -1.36
N SER A 246 -14.95 -5.37 -0.70
CA SER A 246 -14.14 -5.93 0.39
C SER A 246 -14.74 -5.54 1.74
N TRP A 247 -14.91 -6.51 2.63
CA TRP A 247 -15.16 -6.28 4.05
C TRP A 247 -13.82 -6.09 4.76
N PHE A 248 -13.77 -5.15 5.69
CA PHE A 248 -12.52 -4.88 6.40
C PHE A 248 -12.37 -5.76 7.63
N HIS A 249 -11.27 -6.54 7.67
CA HIS A 249 -10.76 -7.16 8.88
C HIS A 249 -9.85 -6.15 9.57
N SER A 250 -10.30 -5.55 10.67
CA SER A 250 -9.59 -4.49 11.37
C SER A 250 -9.39 -4.81 12.85
N ARG A 251 -8.26 -4.36 13.40
CA ARG A 251 -7.89 -4.52 14.81
C ARG A 251 -7.24 -3.25 15.33
N ASN A 252 -7.55 -2.87 16.54
CA ASN A 252 -7.06 -1.65 17.18
C ASN A 252 -5.53 -1.57 17.33
N TYR A 253 -4.84 -2.70 17.22
CA TYR A 253 -3.38 -2.77 17.28
C TYR A 253 -2.68 -2.45 15.94
N GLY A 254 -3.39 -1.93 14.96
CA GLY A 254 -2.82 -1.45 13.70
C GLY A 254 -2.91 -2.42 12.52
N LEU A 255 -3.78 -3.44 12.57
CA LEU A 255 -4.12 -4.28 11.42
C LEU A 255 -5.36 -3.74 10.72
N ALA A 256 -5.27 -3.61 9.40
CA ALA A 256 -6.43 -3.53 8.51
C ALA A 256 -6.19 -4.43 7.30
N ALA A 257 -7.22 -5.18 6.88
CA ALA A 257 -7.16 -5.99 5.67
C ALA A 257 -8.47 -5.90 4.88
N ALA A 258 -8.34 -5.75 3.56
CA ALA A 258 -9.47 -5.71 2.63
C ALA A 258 -9.75 -7.14 2.13
N ASN A 259 -10.85 -7.72 2.58
CA ASN A 259 -11.24 -9.11 2.34
C ASN A 259 -12.52 -9.20 1.49
N ALA A 260 -12.40 -9.68 0.26
CA ALA A 260 -13.54 -9.90 -0.64
C ALA A 260 -14.07 -11.36 -0.60
N PHE A 261 -13.54 -12.24 0.24
CA PHE A 261 -13.79 -13.68 0.21
C PHE A 261 -14.54 -14.20 1.44
N GLY A 262 -14.16 -13.78 2.63
CA GLY A 262 -14.63 -14.32 3.91
C GLY A 262 -16.05 -13.90 4.28
N ARG A 263 -17.06 -14.23 3.48
CA ARG A 263 -18.45 -13.79 3.71
C ARG A 263 -19.01 -14.28 5.04
N ALA A 264 -18.92 -15.58 5.33
CA ALA A 264 -19.38 -16.12 6.62
C ALA A 264 -18.47 -15.72 7.76
N ALA A 265 -17.14 -15.74 7.54
CA ALA A 265 -16.16 -15.31 8.53
C ALA A 265 -16.37 -13.84 8.94
N MET A 266 -16.81 -13.00 8.01
CA MET A 266 -17.21 -11.59 8.24
C MET A 266 -18.68 -11.41 8.62
N LYS A 267 -19.41 -12.49 8.93
CA LYS A 267 -20.83 -12.44 9.35
C LYS A 267 -21.76 -11.77 8.32
N LYS A 268 -21.50 -11.98 7.03
CA LYS A 268 -22.25 -11.39 5.91
C LYS A 268 -23.10 -12.41 5.14
N GLY A 269 -23.31 -13.60 5.66
CA GLY A 269 -24.15 -14.64 5.11
C GLY A 269 -23.46 -16.00 5.03
N GLU A 270 -23.95 -16.85 4.15
CA GLU A 270 -23.44 -18.21 3.90
C GLU A 270 -21.95 -18.20 3.51
N ALA A 271 -21.26 -19.30 3.81
CA ALA A 271 -19.85 -19.46 3.45
C ALA A 271 -19.64 -19.29 1.94
N SER A 272 -18.63 -18.53 1.59
CA SER A 272 -18.30 -18.29 0.19
C SER A 272 -17.19 -19.23 -0.27
N LYS A 273 -17.33 -19.72 -1.52
CA LYS A 273 -16.26 -20.44 -2.21
C LYS A 273 -16.18 -19.89 -3.62
N VAL A 274 -15.13 -19.09 -3.88
CA VAL A 274 -14.93 -18.47 -5.19
C VAL A 274 -14.07 -19.39 -6.02
N ILE A 275 -14.69 -20.09 -6.96
CA ILE A 275 -14.03 -21.09 -7.83
C ILE A 275 -13.47 -20.36 -9.05
N VAL A 276 -12.26 -20.71 -9.44
CA VAL A 276 -11.59 -20.30 -10.69
C VAL A 276 -11.30 -21.56 -11.49
N LYS A 277 -11.91 -21.69 -12.66
CA LYS A 277 -11.78 -22.87 -13.54
C LYS A 277 -10.55 -22.75 -14.43
N PRO A 278 -10.08 -23.87 -15.01
CA PRO A 278 -9.04 -23.84 -16.04
C PRO A 278 -9.41 -22.88 -17.18
N GLY A 279 -8.46 -21.99 -17.54
CA GLY A 279 -8.67 -20.97 -18.56
C GLY A 279 -9.38 -19.70 -18.08
N GLU A 280 -9.89 -19.68 -16.85
CA GLU A 280 -10.42 -18.47 -16.21
C GLU A 280 -9.33 -17.77 -15.41
N THR A 281 -9.55 -16.48 -15.11
CA THR A 281 -8.70 -15.68 -14.24
C THR A 281 -9.54 -14.95 -13.19
N LEU A 282 -8.99 -14.81 -11.99
CA LEU A 282 -9.54 -13.91 -10.98
C LEU A 282 -8.59 -12.73 -10.81
N ARG A 283 -9.14 -11.53 -10.92
CA ARG A 283 -8.38 -10.28 -10.82
C ARG A 283 -8.75 -9.51 -9.56
N LEU A 284 -7.72 -9.07 -8.83
CA LEU A 284 -7.84 -8.17 -7.68
C LEU A 284 -7.02 -6.91 -7.92
N ARG A 285 -7.59 -5.76 -7.59
CA ARG A 285 -6.93 -4.47 -7.70
C ARG A 285 -7.11 -3.69 -6.41
N TYR A 286 -6.01 -3.30 -5.83
CA TYR A 286 -5.94 -2.48 -4.62
C TYR A 286 -4.94 -1.36 -4.79
N ALA A 287 -5.03 -0.36 -3.93
CA ALA A 287 -3.94 0.55 -3.72
C ALA A 287 -3.70 0.77 -2.22
N VAL A 288 -2.47 1.11 -1.88
CA VAL A 288 -2.14 1.66 -0.58
C VAL A 288 -1.60 3.06 -0.80
N TRP A 289 -2.28 4.04 -0.24
CA TRP A 289 -1.88 5.43 -0.31
C TRP A 289 -1.18 5.79 1.00
N VAL A 290 0.13 6.00 0.91
CA VAL A 290 1.01 6.36 2.02
C VAL A 290 1.12 7.88 2.02
N HIS A 291 0.76 8.53 3.10
CA HIS A 291 0.63 9.98 3.12
C HIS A 291 1.22 10.61 4.38
N SER A 292 1.60 11.87 4.26
CA SER A 292 1.86 12.78 5.36
C SER A 292 0.56 13.44 5.85
N ASP A 293 0.60 14.57 6.52
CA ASP A 293 -0.57 15.26 7.09
C ASP A 293 -1.61 15.61 6.00
N VAL A 294 -2.66 14.79 5.90
CA VAL A 294 -3.76 14.95 4.94
C VAL A 294 -5.11 14.95 5.65
N ASN A 295 -6.10 15.52 5.01
CA ASN A 295 -7.49 15.47 5.46
C ASN A 295 -8.30 14.42 4.68
N VAL A 296 -9.51 14.13 5.14
CA VAL A 296 -10.41 13.14 4.54
C VAL A 296 -10.76 13.47 3.07
N GLU A 297 -10.86 14.75 2.69
CA GLU A 297 -11.15 15.15 1.32
C GLU A 297 -9.98 14.82 0.37
N SER A 298 -8.75 14.88 0.86
CA SER A 298 -7.56 14.43 0.13
C SER A 298 -7.62 12.92 -0.13
N ILE A 299 -8.03 12.12 0.89
CA ILE A 299 -8.22 10.66 0.74
C ILE A 299 -9.30 10.37 -0.30
N LYS A 300 -10.47 11.01 -0.22
CA LYS A 300 -11.55 10.85 -1.19
C LYS A 300 -11.10 11.19 -2.63
N SER A 301 -10.31 12.26 -2.77
CA SER A 301 -9.77 12.67 -4.07
C SER A 301 -8.75 11.68 -4.61
N ALA A 302 -7.88 11.13 -3.75
CA ALA A 302 -6.94 10.08 -4.11
C ALA A 302 -7.67 8.78 -4.54
N TYR A 303 -8.70 8.39 -3.78
CA TYR A 303 -9.54 7.24 -4.15
C TYR A 303 -10.21 7.42 -5.51
N LYS A 304 -10.83 8.58 -5.77
CA LYS A 304 -11.47 8.86 -7.08
C LYS A 304 -10.47 8.74 -8.23
N ARG A 305 -9.23 9.22 -8.06
CA ARG A 305 -8.19 9.06 -9.07
C ARG A 305 -7.83 7.60 -9.28
N PHE A 306 -7.64 6.82 -8.22
CA PHE A 306 -7.37 5.38 -8.28
C PHE A 306 -8.51 4.61 -8.94
N ALA A 307 -9.75 4.83 -8.54
CA ALA A 307 -10.95 4.16 -9.06
C ALA A 307 -11.17 4.40 -10.56
N ASN A 308 -10.67 5.52 -11.10
CA ASN A 308 -10.73 5.86 -12.53
C ASN A 308 -9.55 5.32 -13.35
N LEU A 309 -8.54 4.70 -12.71
CA LEU A 309 -7.43 4.09 -13.45
C LEU A 309 -7.95 2.88 -14.23
N ARG A 310 -7.86 2.95 -15.55
CA ARG A 310 -8.16 1.79 -16.41
C ARG A 310 -7.06 0.75 -16.18
N GLY A 311 -7.44 -0.53 -16.02
CA GLY A 311 -6.48 -1.63 -16.06
C GLY A 311 -5.90 -1.75 -17.46
N LYS A 312 -4.59 -1.89 -17.56
CA LYS A 312 -3.91 -2.21 -18.84
C LYS A 312 -4.05 -3.69 -19.16
#